data_825ad7bdeb38405d752d7f0b0b173bd7
#
_entry.id   825ad7bdeb38405d752d7f0b0b173bd7
#
_cell.length_a   1.000
_cell.length_b   1.000
_cell.length_c   1.000
_cell.angle_alpha   90.00
_cell.angle_beta   90.00
_cell.angle_gamma   90.00
#
_symmetry.space_group_name_H-M   'P 1'
#
loop_
_entity.id
_entity.type
_entity.pdbx_description
1 polymer ?
#
loop_
_entity_poly.entity_id
_entity_poly.type
_entity_poly.pdbx_seq_one_letter_code
_entity_poly.pdbx_strand_id
1 'polypeptide(L)'
;MKEYKLFLAGEWTDTETGKIIDDKNPADGSLVAKVHTAGPKEVETAITAAVNAQPAWAALLPEQREKVLLKAADHMEANLEYYAQLLIDESGSAFMKAMDEVAQTVNIVRAAAGECRRIDGGIVPDDNAGELSYWIRQPLGLVAGISPFNYPLLLCANKVFFGLAAGNSFILKPASDTPISGIIIAECLEAGELPKGLFSCLPGPGSIVGDALVEDERIKKITFTGSTAVGSSIAEKAAKTLKKYHLEMGGKNPAIVLKDANIDKAVETCLFGAYFHQGQICMATSRIIVEEEIYDEFTEKMLERVKNLKMGDPHDPMTIVGPLINANQCEFIDEQIKDAVSKGATLLTGGTHEGAFYAPTLLKDVTQEMNIFYEESFGPITSIIKAKDSEDALRLCNDNSYGLSSALITNDLSKALSMAPRMESGMVHINDSTVMGSRRAPFGGVKKSGTGREDGPFSIDEFTELKWITIRYEDKQFPPM
;
A
#
# COMPACT_ATOMS: atom_id res chain seq x y z
N MET A 1 -18.64 17.39 -19.13
CA MET A 1 -17.38 16.63 -19.02
C MET A 1 -16.67 17.16 -17.78
N LYS A 2 -16.30 16.31 -16.85
CA LYS A 2 -15.67 16.73 -15.60
C LYS A 2 -14.18 17.01 -15.86
N GLU A 3 -13.65 18.09 -15.27
CA GLU A 3 -12.26 18.49 -15.38
C GLU A 3 -11.74 18.76 -13.97
N TYR A 4 -10.64 18.09 -13.61
CA TYR A 4 -10.00 18.22 -12.30
C TYR A 4 -8.72 19.03 -12.42
N LYS A 5 -8.64 20.06 -11.57
CA LYS A 5 -7.47 20.93 -11.44
C LYS A 5 -6.42 20.32 -10.49
N LEU A 6 -5.24 20.89 -10.48
CA LEU A 6 -4.24 20.63 -9.44
C LEU A 6 -4.69 21.25 -8.11
N PHE A 7 -4.42 20.56 -7.01
CA PHE A 7 -4.46 21.18 -5.68
C PHE A 7 -3.04 21.58 -5.30
N LEU A 8 -2.74 22.85 -5.50
CA LEU A 8 -1.39 23.39 -5.37
C LEU A 8 -1.33 24.39 -4.22
N ALA A 9 -0.53 24.10 -3.19
CA ALA A 9 -0.35 24.94 -2.02
C ALA A 9 -1.65 25.34 -1.30
N GLY A 10 -2.69 24.51 -1.38
CA GLY A 10 -3.99 24.76 -0.76
C GLY A 10 -4.99 25.51 -1.64
N GLU A 11 -4.76 25.54 -2.95
CA GLU A 11 -5.65 26.18 -3.93
C GLU A 11 -5.84 25.29 -5.19
N TRP A 12 -7.03 25.35 -5.79
CA TRP A 12 -7.32 24.70 -7.06
C TRP A 12 -6.82 25.54 -8.22
N THR A 13 -5.83 25.04 -8.96
CA THR A 13 -5.17 25.78 -10.04
C THR A 13 -5.12 24.97 -11.33
N ASP A 14 -5.13 25.68 -12.45
CA ASP A 14 -4.80 25.10 -13.75
C ASP A 14 -3.29 24.81 -13.83
N THR A 15 -2.91 23.85 -14.65
CA THR A 15 -1.49 23.61 -14.93
C THR A 15 -0.92 24.71 -15.83
N GLU A 16 0.32 25.12 -15.55
CA GLU A 16 1.06 26.07 -16.40
C GLU A 16 2.16 25.37 -17.21
N THR A 17 2.83 24.38 -16.61
CA THR A 17 3.97 23.66 -17.22
C THR A 17 3.74 22.18 -17.40
N GLY A 18 2.63 21.65 -16.87
CA GLY A 18 2.18 20.28 -17.10
C GLY A 18 1.30 20.14 -18.35
N LYS A 19 0.48 19.10 -18.35
CA LYS A 19 -0.46 18.77 -19.43
C LYS A 19 -1.84 18.49 -18.84
N ILE A 20 -2.86 18.52 -19.70
CA ILE A 20 -4.16 17.95 -19.39
C ILE A 20 -4.19 16.55 -20.02
N ILE A 21 -4.50 15.53 -19.21
CA ILE A 21 -4.59 14.15 -19.66
C ILE A 21 -6.03 13.65 -19.58
N ASP A 22 -6.35 12.65 -20.38
CA ASP A 22 -7.61 11.93 -20.30
C ASP A 22 -7.46 10.78 -19.31
N ASP A 23 -8.28 10.77 -18.27
CA ASP A 23 -8.46 9.66 -17.35
C ASP A 23 -9.58 8.77 -17.89
N LYS A 24 -9.33 7.46 -18.01
CA LYS A 24 -10.20 6.52 -18.73
C LYS A 24 -10.59 5.34 -17.86
N ASN A 25 -11.85 4.96 -17.96
CA ASN A 25 -12.37 3.75 -17.33
C ASN A 25 -11.71 2.51 -17.96
N PRO A 26 -11.03 1.66 -17.17
CA PRO A 26 -10.37 0.47 -17.68
C PRO A 26 -11.35 -0.60 -18.20
N ALA A 27 -12.64 -0.54 -17.83
CA ALA A 27 -13.64 -1.52 -18.25
C ALA A 27 -14.01 -1.38 -19.74
N ASP A 28 -14.12 -0.13 -20.23
CA ASP A 28 -14.64 0.15 -21.59
C ASP A 28 -13.87 1.23 -22.35
N GLY A 29 -12.86 1.85 -21.72
CA GLY A 29 -12.06 2.93 -22.30
C GLY A 29 -12.78 4.27 -22.38
N SER A 30 -13.99 4.40 -21.81
CA SER A 30 -14.72 5.66 -21.75
C SER A 30 -13.98 6.72 -20.96
N LEU A 31 -14.18 7.99 -21.31
CA LEU A 31 -13.55 9.10 -20.60
C LEU A 31 -14.25 9.36 -19.26
N VAL A 32 -13.53 9.16 -18.16
CA VAL A 32 -13.98 9.50 -16.80
C VAL A 32 -13.88 11.01 -16.59
N ALA A 33 -12.69 11.57 -16.83
CA ALA A 33 -12.45 13.00 -16.66
C ALA A 33 -11.20 13.47 -17.43
N LYS A 34 -11.05 14.80 -17.49
CA LYS A 34 -9.78 15.44 -17.81
C LYS A 34 -9.08 15.86 -16.54
N VAL A 35 -7.77 15.60 -16.45
CA VAL A 35 -6.98 15.91 -15.24
C VAL A 35 -5.77 16.75 -15.59
N HIS A 36 -5.60 17.85 -14.89
CA HIS A 36 -4.40 18.67 -14.97
C HIS A 36 -3.23 17.94 -14.30
N THR A 37 -2.08 17.88 -14.96
CA THR A 37 -0.85 17.30 -14.40
C THR A 37 0.16 18.39 -14.07
N ALA A 38 0.97 18.16 -13.04
CA ALA A 38 2.02 19.08 -12.65
C ALA A 38 3.25 18.95 -13.57
N GLY A 39 3.91 20.07 -13.80
CA GLY A 39 5.23 20.17 -14.40
C GLY A 39 6.24 20.74 -13.40
N PRO A 40 7.45 21.11 -13.86
CA PRO A 40 8.52 21.56 -12.97
C PRO A 40 8.17 22.81 -12.13
N LYS A 41 7.39 23.74 -12.68
CA LYS A 41 7.02 24.98 -11.97
C LYS A 41 6.07 24.69 -10.82
N GLU A 42 5.08 23.84 -11.03
CA GLU A 42 4.12 23.45 -9.99
C GLU A 42 4.81 22.68 -8.86
N VAL A 43 5.77 21.81 -9.19
CA VAL A 43 6.57 21.07 -8.19
C VAL A 43 7.37 22.05 -7.32
N GLU A 44 8.06 23.02 -7.93
CA GLU A 44 8.83 24.04 -7.18
C GLU A 44 7.93 24.88 -6.29
N THR A 45 6.78 25.31 -6.80
CA THR A 45 5.78 26.08 -6.03
C THR A 45 5.27 25.29 -4.83
N ALA A 46 4.94 23.99 -5.01
CA ALA A 46 4.47 23.12 -3.95
C ALA A 46 5.53 22.94 -2.86
N ILE A 47 6.78 22.67 -3.24
CA ILE A 47 7.90 22.47 -2.31
C ILE A 47 8.13 23.74 -1.49
N THR A 48 8.22 24.90 -2.15
CA THR A 48 8.45 26.17 -1.47
C THR A 48 7.33 26.52 -0.50
N ALA A 49 6.07 26.36 -0.90
CA ALA A 49 4.93 26.59 -0.02
C ALA A 49 4.91 25.65 1.18
N ALA A 50 5.17 24.36 0.96
CA ALA A 50 5.15 23.34 1.99
C ALA A 50 6.25 23.53 3.05
N VAL A 51 7.46 23.92 2.63
CA VAL A 51 8.56 24.24 3.55
C VAL A 51 8.21 25.45 4.43
N ASN A 52 7.60 26.48 3.83
CA ASN A 52 7.25 27.70 4.56
C ASN A 52 6.08 27.52 5.54
N ALA A 53 5.10 26.69 5.20
CA ALA A 53 3.90 26.46 6.02
C ALA A 53 4.14 25.47 7.18
N GLN A 54 5.05 24.53 7.03
CA GLN A 54 5.26 23.43 7.97
C GLN A 54 5.56 23.86 9.42
N PRO A 55 6.41 24.87 9.71
CA PRO A 55 6.72 25.21 11.09
C PRO A 55 5.50 25.67 11.90
N ALA A 56 4.58 26.41 11.28
CA ALA A 56 3.35 26.85 11.93
C ALA A 56 2.42 25.66 12.25
N TRP A 57 2.32 24.67 11.37
CA TRP A 57 1.56 23.45 11.59
C TRP A 57 2.15 22.59 12.70
N ALA A 58 3.47 22.44 12.72
CA ALA A 58 4.17 21.70 13.76
C ALA A 58 4.00 22.31 15.15
N ALA A 59 3.87 23.64 15.23
CA ALA A 59 3.68 24.37 16.47
C ALA A 59 2.24 24.32 17.02
N LEU A 60 1.26 23.83 16.23
CA LEU A 60 -0.11 23.67 16.72
C LEU A 60 -0.20 22.61 17.82
N LEU A 61 -1.13 22.82 18.75
CA LEU A 61 -1.46 21.79 19.73
C LEU A 61 -1.98 20.52 19.05
N PRO A 62 -1.72 19.34 19.60
CA PRO A 62 -2.22 18.07 19.06
C PRO A 62 -3.71 18.07 18.75
N GLU A 63 -4.53 18.65 19.63
CA GLU A 63 -5.98 18.78 19.46
C GLU A 63 -6.37 19.60 18.21
N GLN A 64 -5.60 20.62 17.87
CA GLN A 64 -5.90 21.46 16.73
C GLN A 64 -5.65 20.70 15.41
N ARG A 65 -4.56 19.92 15.34
CA ARG A 65 -4.29 19.05 14.18
C ARG A 65 -5.32 17.93 14.06
N GLU A 66 -5.63 17.24 15.18
CA GLU A 66 -6.66 16.20 15.24
C GLU A 66 -8.01 16.70 14.68
N LYS A 67 -8.45 17.89 15.10
CA LYS A 67 -9.72 18.48 14.66
C LYS A 67 -9.81 18.64 13.14
N VAL A 68 -8.72 19.08 12.50
CA VAL A 68 -8.65 19.22 11.03
C VAL A 68 -8.80 17.85 10.36
N LEU A 69 -8.08 16.84 10.85
CA LEU A 69 -8.11 15.50 10.27
C LEU A 69 -9.46 14.80 10.49
N LEU A 70 -10.11 15.00 11.65
CA LEU A 70 -11.45 14.46 11.90
C LEU A 70 -12.51 15.07 10.99
N LYS A 71 -12.46 16.39 10.74
CA LYS A 71 -13.36 17.02 9.77
C LYS A 71 -13.18 16.45 8.35
N ALA A 72 -11.92 16.17 7.95
CA ALA A 72 -11.64 15.53 6.68
C ALA A 72 -12.23 14.11 6.61
N ALA A 73 -12.17 13.34 7.71
CA ALA A 73 -12.78 12.02 7.81
C ALA A 73 -14.32 12.09 7.70
N ASP A 74 -14.93 13.05 8.40
CA ASP A 74 -16.38 13.25 8.37
C ASP A 74 -16.89 13.64 6.97
N HIS A 75 -16.11 14.47 6.26
CA HIS A 75 -16.42 14.81 4.86
C HIS A 75 -16.33 13.57 3.95
N MET A 76 -15.29 12.75 4.10
CA MET A 76 -15.12 11.53 3.32
C MET A 76 -16.24 10.53 3.57
N GLU A 77 -16.62 10.33 4.83
CA GLU A 77 -17.72 9.44 5.21
C GLU A 77 -19.08 9.91 4.65
N ALA A 78 -19.34 11.22 4.68
CA ALA A 78 -20.55 11.82 4.13
C ALA A 78 -20.67 11.65 2.59
N ASN A 79 -19.55 11.44 1.90
CA ASN A 79 -19.47 11.27 0.44
C ASN A 79 -19.07 9.85 0.01
N LEU A 80 -19.21 8.86 0.89
CA LEU A 80 -18.71 7.50 0.71
C LEU A 80 -19.15 6.88 -0.61
N GLU A 81 -20.45 6.87 -0.91
CA GLU A 81 -21.00 6.27 -2.13
C GLU A 81 -20.51 6.98 -3.41
N TYR A 82 -20.42 8.31 -3.36
CA TYR A 82 -19.90 9.10 -4.47
C TYR A 82 -18.42 8.80 -4.77
N TYR A 83 -17.60 8.71 -3.72
CA TYR A 83 -16.18 8.37 -3.90
C TYR A 83 -15.97 6.91 -4.32
N ALA A 84 -16.81 5.99 -3.82
CA ALA A 84 -16.78 4.60 -4.29
C ALA A 84 -17.12 4.51 -5.78
N GLN A 85 -18.10 5.28 -6.27
CA GLN A 85 -18.42 5.35 -7.69
C GLN A 85 -17.23 5.85 -8.53
N LEU A 86 -16.52 6.87 -8.06
CA LEU A 86 -15.30 7.35 -8.74
C LEU A 86 -14.20 6.28 -8.79
N LEU A 87 -14.03 5.50 -7.71
CA LEU A 87 -13.06 4.39 -7.70
C LEU A 87 -13.43 3.28 -8.69
N ILE A 88 -14.72 2.98 -8.86
CA ILE A 88 -15.18 2.02 -9.85
C ILE A 88 -14.82 2.51 -11.26
N ASP A 89 -15.14 3.76 -11.56
CA ASP A 89 -14.91 4.35 -12.88
C ASP A 89 -13.42 4.51 -13.22
N GLU A 90 -12.60 4.98 -12.26
CA GLU A 90 -11.19 5.30 -12.48
C GLU A 90 -10.30 4.05 -12.47
N SER A 91 -10.52 3.13 -11.53
CA SER A 91 -9.61 2.01 -11.29
C SER A 91 -10.16 0.63 -11.68
N GLY A 92 -11.41 0.54 -12.15
CA GLY A 92 -12.06 -0.74 -12.41
C GLY A 92 -12.33 -1.58 -11.15
N SER A 93 -12.31 -0.96 -9.97
CA SER A 93 -12.62 -1.63 -8.71
C SER A 93 -14.03 -2.20 -8.73
N ALA A 94 -14.20 -3.48 -8.41
CA ALA A 94 -15.54 -4.04 -8.23
C ALA A 94 -16.29 -3.32 -7.08
N PHE A 95 -17.60 -3.19 -7.19
CA PHE A 95 -18.46 -2.43 -6.29
C PHE A 95 -18.16 -2.65 -4.80
N MET A 96 -18.11 -3.91 -4.36
CA MET A 96 -17.85 -4.24 -2.97
C MET A 96 -16.48 -3.76 -2.49
N LYS A 97 -15.45 -3.89 -3.35
CA LYS A 97 -14.10 -3.42 -3.03
C LYS A 97 -14.06 -1.89 -2.97
N ALA A 98 -14.72 -1.18 -3.87
CA ALA A 98 -14.74 0.28 -3.86
C ALA A 98 -15.41 0.83 -2.60
N MET A 99 -16.55 0.27 -2.21
CA MET A 99 -17.25 0.62 -0.97
C MET A 99 -16.39 0.36 0.28
N ASP A 100 -15.76 -0.81 0.34
CA ASP A 100 -14.86 -1.16 1.44
C ASP A 100 -13.64 -0.23 1.48
N GLU A 101 -13.02 0.08 0.35
CA GLU A 101 -11.86 0.97 0.31
C GLU A 101 -12.16 2.35 0.89
N VAL A 102 -13.28 2.97 0.52
CA VAL A 102 -13.63 4.29 1.08
C VAL A 102 -13.90 4.17 2.58
N ALA A 103 -14.65 3.16 3.03
CA ALA A 103 -14.93 2.93 4.44
C ALA A 103 -13.64 2.69 5.26
N GLN A 104 -12.71 1.88 4.74
CA GLN A 104 -11.40 1.66 5.36
C GLN A 104 -10.55 2.92 5.36
N THR A 105 -10.66 3.75 4.33
CA THR A 105 -9.95 5.03 4.26
C THR A 105 -10.42 5.99 5.35
N VAL A 106 -11.74 6.10 5.58
CA VAL A 106 -12.28 6.86 6.70
C VAL A 106 -11.67 6.39 8.04
N ASN A 107 -11.58 5.07 8.24
CA ASN A 107 -10.98 4.49 9.44
C ASN A 107 -9.47 4.86 9.58
N ILE A 108 -8.72 4.87 8.47
CA ILE A 108 -7.31 5.31 8.46
C ILE A 108 -7.21 6.78 8.87
N VAL A 109 -8.03 7.65 8.29
CA VAL A 109 -8.00 9.09 8.63
C VAL A 109 -8.31 9.33 10.10
N ARG A 110 -9.30 8.62 10.65
CA ARG A 110 -9.63 8.67 12.08
C ARG A 110 -8.52 8.11 12.96
N ALA A 111 -7.86 7.02 12.55
CA ALA A 111 -6.71 6.48 13.25
C ALA A 111 -5.55 7.49 13.28
N ALA A 112 -5.22 8.09 12.14
CA ALA A 112 -4.17 9.12 12.04
C ALA A 112 -4.50 10.36 12.90
N ALA A 113 -5.76 10.82 12.91
CA ALA A 113 -6.20 11.89 13.78
C ALA A 113 -5.95 11.57 15.26
N GLY A 114 -6.29 10.36 15.68
CA GLY A 114 -6.02 9.90 17.06
C GLY A 114 -4.54 9.85 17.42
N GLU A 115 -3.65 9.59 16.47
CA GLU A 115 -2.21 9.58 16.72
C GLU A 115 -1.64 10.99 16.98
N CYS A 116 -2.30 12.07 16.58
CA CYS A 116 -1.88 13.43 16.96
C CYS A 116 -1.63 13.58 18.48
N ARG A 117 -2.43 12.90 19.31
CA ARG A 117 -2.33 12.94 20.77
C ARG A 117 -1.45 11.85 21.38
N ARG A 118 -0.81 11.00 20.55
CA ARG A 118 0.00 9.86 21.01
C ARG A 118 1.46 9.95 20.55
N ILE A 119 1.89 11.14 20.16
CA ILE A 119 3.30 11.41 19.82
C ILE A 119 4.05 11.66 21.11
N ASP A 120 4.46 10.58 21.74
CA ASP A 120 5.08 10.60 23.07
C ASP A 120 6.59 10.85 23.01
N GLY A 121 7.14 11.26 24.17
CA GLY A 121 8.55 11.26 24.49
C GLY A 121 8.83 10.36 25.69
N GLY A 122 10.04 10.41 26.22
CA GLY A 122 10.40 9.60 27.37
C GLY A 122 11.54 10.20 28.19
N ILE A 123 11.54 9.91 29.48
CA ILE A 123 12.64 10.20 30.41
C ILE A 123 13.52 8.96 30.45
N VAL A 124 14.84 9.16 30.35
CA VAL A 124 15.84 8.10 30.40
C VAL A 124 16.64 8.26 31.69
N PRO A 125 16.86 7.20 32.47
CA PRO A 125 17.86 7.25 33.57
C PRO A 125 19.21 7.68 33.02
N ASP A 126 19.87 8.62 33.71
CA ASP A 126 21.19 9.11 33.32
C ASP A 126 22.27 8.54 34.22
N ASP A 127 23.43 8.23 33.63
CA ASP A 127 24.61 7.77 34.36
C ASP A 127 25.38 8.91 35.02
N ASN A 128 25.00 10.17 34.74
CA ASN A 128 25.62 11.36 35.29
C ASN A 128 24.75 11.95 36.42
N ALA A 129 25.32 12.11 37.59
CA ALA A 129 24.64 12.83 38.68
C ALA A 129 24.38 14.29 38.28
N GLY A 130 23.24 14.84 38.78
CA GLY A 130 22.86 16.23 38.49
C GLY A 130 22.42 16.52 37.05
N GLU A 131 21.93 15.51 36.36
CA GLU A 131 21.46 15.63 34.99
C GLU A 131 20.07 14.98 34.81
N LEU A 132 19.18 15.65 34.07
CA LEU A 132 17.92 15.08 33.55
C LEU A 132 18.09 14.80 32.08
N SER A 133 17.81 13.57 31.67
CA SER A 133 17.89 13.09 30.29
C SER A 133 16.51 12.70 29.80
N TYR A 134 16.10 13.25 28.65
CA TYR A 134 14.83 12.92 28.03
C TYR A 134 14.92 12.97 26.51
N TRP A 135 13.97 12.35 25.83
CA TRP A 135 13.85 12.43 24.38
C TRP A 135 12.43 12.85 23.98
N ILE A 136 12.34 13.50 22.82
CA ILE A 136 11.10 13.91 22.20
C ILE A 136 11.07 13.45 20.74
N ARG A 137 9.87 13.35 20.17
CA ARG A 137 9.68 13.19 18.73
C ARG A 137 9.47 14.55 18.07
N GLN A 138 10.12 14.77 16.96
CA GLN A 138 9.95 15.98 16.14
C GLN A 138 9.50 15.59 14.73
N PRO A 139 8.63 16.39 14.05
CA PRO A 139 8.33 16.17 12.66
C PRO A 139 9.60 16.27 11.81
N LEU A 140 9.65 15.54 10.70
CA LEU A 140 10.76 15.56 9.75
C LEU A 140 10.84 16.90 8.98
N GLY A 141 9.68 17.50 8.70
CA GLY A 141 9.53 18.70 7.89
C GLY A 141 8.65 18.46 6.67
N LEU A 142 9.17 18.61 5.46
CA LEU A 142 8.45 18.28 4.24
C LEU A 142 8.63 16.79 3.88
N VAL A 143 7.52 16.12 3.63
CA VAL A 143 7.45 14.73 3.18
C VAL A 143 6.79 14.66 1.79
N ALA A 144 7.24 13.76 0.93
CA ALA A 144 6.56 13.44 -0.31
C ALA A 144 6.10 11.98 -0.34
N GLY A 145 4.87 11.77 -0.82
CA GLY A 145 4.27 10.47 -1.00
C GLY A 145 4.02 10.16 -2.48
N ILE A 146 4.32 8.94 -2.89
CA ILE A 146 4.04 8.43 -4.24
C ILE A 146 3.20 7.17 -4.06
N SER A 147 1.98 7.17 -4.60
CA SER A 147 0.98 6.13 -4.38
C SER A 147 0.71 5.30 -5.63
N PRO A 148 0.27 4.04 -5.47
CA PRO A 148 -0.06 3.13 -6.57
C PRO A 148 -1.53 3.25 -6.98
N PHE A 149 -1.93 2.47 -7.99
CA PHE A 149 -3.26 2.50 -8.60
C PHE A 149 -4.27 1.51 -7.98
N ASN A 150 -3.81 0.49 -7.25
CA ASN A 150 -4.68 -0.64 -6.86
C ASN A 150 -5.59 -0.38 -5.65
N TYR A 151 -5.11 0.32 -4.64
CA TYR A 151 -5.88 0.91 -3.55
C TYR A 151 -5.61 2.41 -3.52
N PRO A 152 -6.05 3.13 -4.57
CA PRO A 152 -5.53 4.46 -4.85
C PRO A 152 -5.91 5.48 -3.78
N LEU A 153 -7.13 5.41 -3.24
CA LEU A 153 -7.58 6.31 -2.19
C LEU A 153 -6.98 5.96 -0.83
N LEU A 154 -7.03 4.68 -0.46
CA LEU A 154 -6.57 4.17 0.83
C LEU A 154 -5.08 4.41 1.03
N LEU A 155 -4.25 4.09 0.03
CA LEU A 155 -2.80 4.22 0.13
C LEU A 155 -2.32 5.67 0.00
N CYS A 156 -3.07 6.54 -0.68
CA CYS A 156 -2.87 7.99 -0.60
C CYS A 156 -3.14 8.49 0.81
N ALA A 157 -4.29 8.12 1.39
CA ALA A 157 -4.68 8.57 2.73
C ALA A 157 -3.71 8.10 3.80
N ASN A 158 -3.28 6.83 3.76
CA ASN A 158 -2.35 6.28 4.75
C ASN A 158 -1.05 7.10 4.83
N LYS A 159 -0.51 7.51 3.70
CA LYS A 159 0.70 8.34 3.65
C LYS A 159 0.46 9.77 4.13
N VAL A 160 -0.59 10.41 3.61
CA VAL A 160 -0.85 11.83 3.82
C VAL A 160 -1.26 12.11 5.26
N PHE A 161 -2.25 11.38 5.79
CA PHE A 161 -2.85 11.72 7.06
C PHE A 161 -1.94 11.43 8.26
N PHE A 162 -1.17 10.34 8.25
CA PHE A 162 -0.16 10.09 9.28
C PHE A 162 1.00 11.09 9.19
N GLY A 163 1.41 11.48 7.98
CA GLY A 163 2.41 12.52 7.77
C GLY A 163 1.98 13.87 8.37
N LEU A 164 0.74 14.29 8.11
CA LEU A 164 0.15 15.52 8.67
C LEU A 164 -0.06 15.42 10.20
N ALA A 165 -0.53 14.27 10.69
CA ALA A 165 -0.71 14.04 12.13
C ALA A 165 0.60 14.20 12.90
N ALA A 166 1.71 13.74 12.34
CA ALA A 166 3.05 13.90 12.90
C ALA A 166 3.59 15.35 12.85
N GLY A 167 2.86 16.29 12.22
CA GLY A 167 3.25 17.71 12.14
C GLY A 167 4.07 18.06 10.91
N ASN A 168 4.15 17.21 9.90
CA ASN A 168 4.83 17.48 8.64
C ASN A 168 3.92 18.24 7.66
N SER A 169 4.50 18.88 6.65
CA SER A 169 3.82 19.22 5.40
C SER A 169 3.97 18.06 4.41
N PHE A 170 3.08 17.99 3.41
CA PHE A 170 3.02 16.82 2.54
C PHE A 170 2.75 17.19 1.07
N ILE A 171 3.49 16.55 0.16
CA ILE A 171 3.22 16.60 -1.28
C ILE A 171 2.87 15.17 -1.73
N LEU A 172 1.70 14.99 -2.32
CA LEU A 172 1.22 13.72 -2.84
C LEU A 172 1.33 13.67 -4.36
N LYS A 173 1.98 12.64 -4.87
CA LYS A 173 1.90 12.23 -6.27
C LYS A 173 1.06 10.96 -6.37
N PRO A 174 -0.21 11.02 -6.79
CA PRO A 174 -1.01 9.83 -7.05
C PRO A 174 -0.50 9.04 -8.24
N ALA A 175 -0.95 7.81 -8.42
CA ALA A 175 -0.66 7.04 -9.62
C ALA A 175 -1.15 7.77 -10.88
N SER A 176 -0.50 7.52 -12.01
CA SER A 176 -0.89 8.16 -13.26
C SER A 176 -2.21 7.62 -13.81
N ASP A 177 -2.52 6.36 -13.49
CA ASP A 177 -3.75 5.68 -13.90
C ASP A 177 -4.94 5.93 -12.96
N THR A 178 -4.71 6.59 -11.80
CA THR A 178 -5.75 6.91 -10.79
C THR A 178 -5.50 8.26 -10.13
N PRO A 179 -5.43 9.34 -10.91
CA PRO A 179 -5.13 10.68 -10.39
C PRO A 179 -6.26 11.27 -9.54
N ILE A 180 -7.53 10.94 -9.81
CA ILE A 180 -8.71 11.47 -9.12
C ILE A 180 -8.72 11.03 -7.65
N SER A 181 -8.26 9.82 -7.35
CA SER A 181 -8.15 9.33 -5.97
C SER A 181 -7.26 10.22 -5.08
N GLY A 182 -6.16 10.75 -5.65
CA GLY A 182 -5.35 11.76 -4.95
C GLY A 182 -6.05 13.12 -4.78
N ILE A 183 -6.88 13.48 -5.75
CA ILE A 183 -7.68 14.71 -5.72
C ILE A 183 -8.77 14.63 -4.64
N ILE A 184 -9.38 13.46 -4.43
CA ILE A 184 -10.32 13.23 -3.31
C ILE A 184 -9.66 13.55 -1.95
N ILE A 185 -8.39 13.19 -1.76
CA ILE A 185 -7.66 13.55 -0.54
C ILE A 185 -7.59 15.08 -0.37
N ALA A 186 -7.36 15.81 -1.45
CA ALA A 186 -7.33 17.28 -1.44
C ALA A 186 -8.70 17.88 -1.08
N GLU A 187 -9.79 17.36 -1.67
CA GLU A 187 -11.17 17.77 -1.33
C GLU A 187 -11.47 17.57 0.16
N CYS A 188 -11.08 16.42 0.71
CA CYS A 188 -11.27 16.13 2.13
C CYS A 188 -10.45 17.04 3.04
N LEU A 189 -9.20 17.34 2.69
CA LEU A 189 -8.33 18.23 3.47
C LEU A 189 -8.79 19.69 3.40
N GLU A 190 -9.29 20.15 2.26
CA GLU A 190 -9.93 21.46 2.12
C GLU A 190 -11.19 21.57 3.00
N ALA A 191 -12.08 20.56 2.96
CA ALA A 191 -13.23 20.47 3.85
C ALA A 191 -12.84 20.41 5.33
N GLY A 192 -11.69 19.81 5.64
CA GLY A 192 -11.07 19.80 6.96
C GLY A 192 -10.52 21.17 7.40
N GLU A 193 -10.50 22.16 6.53
CA GLU A 193 -9.91 23.49 6.77
C GLU A 193 -8.40 23.41 7.03
N LEU A 194 -7.68 22.52 6.30
CA LEU A 194 -6.22 22.44 6.40
C LEU A 194 -5.59 23.80 5.99
N PRO A 195 -4.68 24.37 6.79
CA PRO A 195 -4.02 25.62 6.42
C PRO A 195 -3.32 25.54 5.06
N LYS A 196 -3.43 26.61 4.26
CA LYS A 196 -2.81 26.71 2.94
C LYS A 196 -1.29 26.50 3.00
N GLY A 197 -0.74 25.94 1.93
CA GLY A 197 0.67 25.63 1.80
C GLY A 197 1.07 24.26 2.33
N LEU A 198 0.33 23.66 3.27
CA LEU A 198 0.71 22.40 3.92
C LEU A 198 0.59 21.16 3.04
N PHE A 199 -0.34 21.17 2.09
CA PHE A 199 -0.60 20.05 1.22
C PHE A 199 -0.71 20.47 -0.24
N SER A 200 -0.15 19.64 -1.12
CA SER A 200 -0.37 19.71 -2.56
C SER A 200 -0.59 18.31 -3.11
N CYS A 201 -1.54 18.15 -4.03
CA CYS A 201 -1.73 16.95 -4.84
C CYS A 201 -1.28 17.24 -6.27
N LEU A 202 -0.26 16.54 -6.72
CA LEU A 202 0.43 16.75 -8.00
C LEU A 202 0.33 15.51 -8.89
N PRO A 203 -0.81 15.25 -9.57
CA PRO A 203 -0.86 14.26 -10.64
C PRO A 203 0.21 14.54 -11.69
N GLY A 204 0.78 13.50 -12.29
CA GLY A 204 1.76 13.68 -13.35
C GLY A 204 2.69 12.49 -13.53
N PRO A 205 3.52 12.49 -14.61
CA PRO A 205 4.46 11.42 -14.90
C PRO A 205 5.49 11.22 -13.78
N GLY A 206 5.84 9.95 -13.50
CA GLY A 206 6.88 9.61 -12.53
C GLY A 206 8.23 10.25 -12.84
N SER A 207 8.58 10.30 -14.13
CA SER A 207 9.84 10.90 -14.63
C SER A 207 9.92 12.43 -14.53
N ILE A 208 8.82 13.12 -14.25
CA ILE A 208 8.79 14.57 -14.07
C ILE A 208 8.54 14.91 -12.60
N VAL A 209 7.36 14.54 -12.10
CA VAL A 209 6.96 14.88 -10.73
C VAL A 209 7.67 13.98 -9.72
N GLY A 210 7.70 12.65 -9.96
CA GLY A 210 8.31 11.69 -9.04
C GLY A 210 9.80 11.94 -8.85
N ASP A 211 10.55 12.05 -9.94
CA ASP A 211 12.00 12.27 -9.90
C ASP A 211 12.34 13.61 -9.23
N ALA A 212 11.61 14.69 -9.55
CA ALA A 212 11.81 15.99 -8.93
C ALA A 212 11.57 15.94 -7.40
N LEU A 213 10.54 15.24 -6.94
CA LEU A 213 10.29 15.07 -5.50
C LEU A 213 11.38 14.22 -4.81
N VAL A 214 11.86 13.17 -5.47
CA VAL A 214 12.90 12.30 -4.88
C VAL A 214 14.24 13.02 -4.78
N GLU A 215 14.59 13.86 -5.75
CA GLU A 215 15.91 14.50 -5.85
C GLU A 215 16.01 15.80 -5.02
N ASP A 216 14.90 16.48 -4.72
CA ASP A 216 14.93 17.77 -3.99
C ASP A 216 15.35 17.60 -2.52
N GLU A 217 16.41 18.27 -2.09
CA GLU A 217 17.01 18.17 -0.75
C GLU A 217 16.12 18.76 0.37
N ARG A 218 15.15 19.61 0.05
CA ARG A 218 14.20 20.17 1.01
C ARG A 218 13.20 19.13 1.50
N ILE A 219 12.94 18.09 0.71
CA ILE A 219 12.12 16.94 1.07
C ILE A 219 12.94 16.00 1.96
N LYS A 220 12.46 15.74 3.16
CA LYS A 220 13.19 14.97 4.19
C LYS A 220 12.90 13.48 4.16
N LYS A 221 11.73 13.10 3.60
CA LYS A 221 11.34 11.70 3.47
C LYS A 221 10.52 11.48 2.20
N ILE A 222 10.77 10.33 1.57
CA ILE A 222 9.90 9.76 0.54
C ILE A 222 9.18 8.55 1.12
N THR A 223 7.84 8.52 1.02
CA THR A 223 7.04 7.31 1.24
C THR A 223 6.47 6.85 -0.09
N PHE A 224 6.78 5.62 -0.46
CA PHE A 224 6.46 5.05 -1.77
C PHE A 224 5.73 3.73 -1.63
N THR A 225 4.70 3.52 -2.43
CA THR A 225 4.12 2.20 -2.67
C THR A 225 4.03 1.97 -4.18
N GLY A 226 4.53 0.82 -4.65
CA GLY A 226 4.55 0.46 -6.06
C GLY A 226 5.51 -0.69 -6.38
N SER A 227 6.02 -0.74 -7.61
CA SER A 227 6.91 -1.83 -8.05
C SER A 227 8.28 -1.79 -7.38
N THR A 228 8.87 -2.98 -7.19
CA THR A 228 10.22 -3.12 -6.63
C THR A 228 11.29 -2.40 -7.44
N ALA A 229 11.17 -2.38 -8.77
CA ALA A 229 12.12 -1.69 -9.63
C ALA A 229 12.15 -0.17 -9.37
N VAL A 230 10.96 0.45 -9.26
CA VAL A 230 10.83 1.87 -8.96
C VAL A 230 11.28 2.18 -7.53
N GLY A 231 10.87 1.37 -6.55
CA GLY A 231 11.28 1.55 -5.16
C GLY A 231 12.80 1.46 -4.97
N SER A 232 13.47 0.52 -5.64
CA SER A 232 14.94 0.41 -5.63
C SER A 232 15.61 1.66 -6.21
N SER A 233 15.09 2.20 -7.31
CA SER A 233 15.59 3.46 -7.91
C SER A 233 15.40 4.65 -6.97
N ILE A 234 14.26 4.72 -6.26
CA ILE A 234 13.99 5.76 -5.25
C ILE A 234 15.01 5.66 -4.10
N ALA A 235 15.27 4.45 -3.58
CA ALA A 235 16.25 4.23 -2.51
C ALA A 235 17.66 4.68 -2.94
N GLU A 236 18.07 4.33 -4.16
CA GLU A 236 19.37 4.75 -4.71
C GLU A 236 19.50 6.28 -4.80
N LYS A 237 18.48 6.96 -5.29
CA LYS A 237 18.45 8.42 -5.37
C LYS A 237 18.42 9.08 -3.99
N ALA A 238 17.59 8.57 -3.08
CA ALA A 238 17.46 9.09 -1.71
C ALA A 238 18.75 8.97 -0.90
N ALA A 239 19.52 7.92 -1.11
CA ALA A 239 20.80 7.70 -0.43
C ALA A 239 21.84 8.80 -0.70
N LYS A 240 21.78 9.48 -1.85
CA LYS A 240 22.71 10.58 -2.22
C LYS A 240 22.63 11.77 -1.26
N THR A 241 21.45 12.00 -0.69
CA THR A 241 21.19 13.12 0.25
C THR A 241 20.91 12.64 1.67
N LEU A 242 21.09 11.35 1.96
CA LEU A 242 20.73 10.71 3.24
C LEU A 242 19.25 10.92 3.62
N LYS A 243 18.40 11.12 2.62
CA LYS A 243 16.96 11.29 2.78
C LYS A 243 16.34 9.99 3.28
N LYS A 244 15.48 10.08 4.29
CA LYS A 244 14.72 8.92 4.75
C LYS A 244 13.77 8.42 3.64
N TYR A 245 13.58 7.12 3.58
CA TYR A 245 12.58 6.51 2.70
C TYR A 245 11.86 5.37 3.42
N HIS A 246 10.60 5.21 3.07
CA HIS A 246 9.75 4.08 3.41
C HIS A 246 9.21 3.51 2.10
N LEU A 247 9.40 2.22 1.88
CA LEU A 247 9.07 1.55 0.62
C LEU A 247 8.16 0.36 0.90
N GLU A 248 6.98 0.38 0.31
CA GLU A 248 6.04 -0.72 0.27
C GLU A 248 5.93 -1.22 -1.17
N MET A 249 6.39 -2.45 -1.40
CA MET A 249 6.53 -2.99 -2.75
C MET A 249 5.76 -4.30 -2.88
N GLY A 250 5.84 -4.92 -4.05
CA GLY A 250 5.11 -6.12 -4.37
C GLY A 250 5.41 -7.34 -3.50
N GLY A 251 4.65 -8.38 -3.71
CA GLY A 251 4.78 -9.65 -3.01
C GLY A 251 4.48 -10.85 -3.90
N LYS A 252 5.02 -12.01 -3.54
CA LYS A 252 4.64 -13.32 -4.08
C LYS A 252 4.18 -14.20 -2.94
N ASN A 253 3.05 -13.82 -2.37
CA ASN A 253 2.62 -14.25 -1.04
C ASN A 253 2.15 -15.70 -1.02
N PRO A 254 2.68 -16.54 -0.11
CA PRO A 254 2.29 -17.91 0.05
C PRO A 254 1.17 -18.07 1.08
N ALA A 255 0.24 -19.02 0.82
CA ALA A 255 -0.62 -19.61 1.81
C ALA A 255 -0.25 -21.10 1.97
N ILE A 256 0.20 -21.52 3.14
CA ILE A 256 0.46 -22.92 3.47
C ILE A 256 -0.84 -23.55 3.97
N VAL A 257 -1.22 -24.67 3.40
CA VAL A 257 -2.38 -25.48 3.84
C VAL A 257 -1.88 -26.83 4.31
N LEU A 258 -1.93 -27.07 5.63
CA LEU A 258 -1.49 -28.32 6.23
C LEU A 258 -2.60 -29.38 6.17
N LYS A 259 -2.23 -30.65 6.25
CA LYS A 259 -3.12 -31.80 6.10
C LYS A 259 -4.26 -31.90 7.11
N ASP A 260 -4.09 -31.28 8.27
CA ASP A 260 -5.10 -31.21 9.33
C ASP A 260 -6.09 -30.05 9.17
N ALA A 261 -5.89 -29.20 8.17
CA ALA A 261 -6.75 -28.04 7.91
C ALA A 261 -8.18 -28.44 7.53
N ASN A 262 -9.15 -27.60 7.89
CA ASN A 262 -10.48 -27.70 7.29
C ASN A 262 -10.40 -27.24 5.84
N ILE A 263 -10.50 -28.17 4.90
CA ILE A 263 -10.26 -27.89 3.46
C ILE A 263 -11.25 -26.86 2.91
N ASP A 264 -12.52 -26.90 3.29
CA ASP A 264 -13.53 -25.95 2.78
C ASP A 264 -13.21 -24.52 3.22
N LYS A 265 -12.82 -24.33 4.49
CA LYS A 265 -12.37 -23.02 4.98
C LYS A 265 -11.05 -22.59 4.34
N ALA A 266 -10.13 -23.51 4.13
CA ALA A 266 -8.87 -23.22 3.47
C ALA A 266 -9.09 -22.75 2.03
N VAL A 267 -9.99 -23.39 1.29
CA VAL A 267 -10.38 -22.99 -0.06
C VAL A 267 -11.02 -21.59 -0.06
N GLU A 268 -11.94 -21.30 0.85
CA GLU A 268 -12.56 -19.97 0.97
C GLU A 268 -11.53 -18.88 1.26
N THR A 269 -10.63 -19.14 2.20
CA THR A 269 -9.56 -18.19 2.58
C THR A 269 -8.60 -17.91 1.42
N CYS A 270 -8.16 -18.98 0.73
CA CYS A 270 -7.26 -18.85 -0.42
C CYS A 270 -7.96 -18.22 -1.63
N LEU A 271 -9.23 -18.56 -1.88
CA LEU A 271 -10.03 -17.96 -2.96
C LEU A 271 -10.18 -16.46 -2.78
N PHE A 272 -10.56 -16.02 -1.58
CA PHE A 272 -10.66 -14.60 -1.24
C PHE A 272 -9.32 -13.89 -1.44
N GLY A 273 -8.25 -14.43 -0.87
CA GLY A 273 -6.92 -13.83 -0.99
C GLY A 273 -6.36 -13.76 -2.41
N ALA A 274 -6.74 -14.70 -3.29
CA ALA A 274 -6.22 -14.74 -4.65
C ALA A 274 -7.02 -13.88 -5.63
N TYR A 275 -8.35 -13.76 -5.46
CA TYR A 275 -9.20 -13.16 -6.50
C TYR A 275 -9.91 -11.87 -6.07
N PHE A 276 -9.88 -11.51 -4.77
CA PHE A 276 -10.38 -10.21 -4.34
C PHE A 276 -9.63 -9.09 -5.08
N HIS A 277 -10.38 -8.11 -5.56
CA HIS A 277 -9.86 -7.01 -6.40
C HIS A 277 -9.03 -7.51 -7.60
N GLN A 278 -9.51 -8.55 -8.29
CA GLN A 278 -8.85 -9.13 -9.46
C GLN A 278 -7.39 -9.58 -9.19
N GLY A 279 -7.02 -9.86 -7.93
CA GLY A 279 -5.64 -10.17 -7.55
C GLY A 279 -4.66 -9.00 -7.66
N GLN A 280 -5.12 -7.77 -7.90
CA GLN A 280 -4.30 -6.57 -7.95
C GLN A 280 -3.97 -6.02 -6.55
N ILE A 281 -3.52 -6.90 -5.67
CA ILE A 281 -3.16 -6.59 -4.28
C ILE A 281 -1.72 -7.05 -4.04
N CYS A 282 -0.89 -6.17 -3.47
CA CYS A 282 0.49 -6.53 -3.12
C CYS A 282 0.57 -7.75 -2.18
N MET A 283 -0.49 -8.00 -1.39
CA MET A 283 -0.64 -9.16 -0.51
C MET A 283 -1.43 -10.33 -1.14
N ALA A 284 -1.82 -10.29 -2.42
CA ALA A 284 -2.63 -11.34 -3.02
C ALA A 284 -2.02 -12.74 -2.82
N THR A 285 -2.85 -13.74 -2.49
CA THR A 285 -2.43 -15.14 -2.36
C THR A 285 -2.08 -15.70 -3.72
N SER A 286 -0.82 -15.63 -4.09
CA SER A 286 -0.34 -16.01 -5.42
C SER A 286 0.30 -17.39 -5.48
N ARG A 287 0.64 -17.97 -4.32
CA ARG A 287 1.17 -19.34 -4.17
C ARG A 287 0.42 -20.04 -3.06
N ILE A 288 -0.33 -21.11 -3.38
CA ILE A 288 -1.01 -21.95 -2.41
C ILE A 288 -0.20 -23.24 -2.28
N ILE A 289 0.46 -23.45 -1.15
CA ILE A 289 1.37 -24.56 -0.88
C ILE A 289 0.62 -25.57 -0.03
N VAL A 290 0.26 -26.71 -0.62
CA VAL A 290 -0.63 -27.71 -0.01
C VAL A 290 0.14 -29.00 0.26
N GLU A 291 0.03 -29.56 1.49
CA GLU A 291 0.59 -30.87 1.81
C GLU A 291 -0.03 -31.96 0.90
N GLU A 292 0.80 -32.90 0.44
CA GLU A 292 0.43 -33.88 -0.60
C GLU A 292 -0.76 -34.77 -0.24
N GLU A 293 -0.98 -35.01 1.06
CA GLU A 293 -2.09 -35.85 1.53
C GLU A 293 -3.48 -35.26 1.19
N ILE A 294 -3.60 -33.96 1.09
CA ILE A 294 -4.87 -33.24 0.81
C ILE A 294 -4.84 -32.49 -0.52
N TYR A 295 -3.75 -32.60 -1.28
CA TYR A 295 -3.49 -31.79 -2.49
C TYR A 295 -4.58 -31.95 -3.55
N ASP A 296 -4.98 -33.17 -3.84
CA ASP A 296 -5.95 -33.45 -4.91
C ASP A 296 -7.35 -32.96 -4.51
N GLU A 297 -7.81 -33.25 -3.28
CA GLU A 297 -9.11 -32.78 -2.77
C GLU A 297 -9.17 -31.23 -2.71
N PHE A 298 -8.11 -30.59 -2.18
CA PHE A 298 -8.04 -29.13 -2.16
C PHE A 298 -8.10 -28.55 -3.57
N THR A 299 -7.35 -29.12 -4.51
CA THR A 299 -7.29 -28.65 -5.90
C THR A 299 -8.65 -28.75 -6.60
N GLU A 300 -9.36 -29.87 -6.41
CA GLU A 300 -10.70 -30.08 -6.99
C GLU A 300 -11.71 -29.05 -6.46
N LYS A 301 -11.77 -28.89 -5.14
CA LYS A 301 -12.66 -27.90 -4.50
C LYS A 301 -12.31 -26.45 -4.88
N MET A 302 -11.02 -26.12 -4.95
CA MET A 302 -10.58 -24.80 -5.38
C MET A 302 -10.99 -24.52 -6.82
N LEU A 303 -10.79 -25.48 -7.73
CA LEU A 303 -11.20 -25.38 -9.13
C LEU A 303 -12.69 -25.13 -9.29
N GLU A 304 -13.53 -25.87 -8.55
CA GLU A 304 -14.98 -25.68 -8.55
C GLU A 304 -15.36 -24.23 -8.16
N ARG A 305 -14.75 -23.71 -7.10
CA ARG A 305 -15.03 -22.36 -6.61
C ARG A 305 -14.55 -21.28 -7.58
N VAL A 306 -13.35 -21.45 -8.17
CA VAL A 306 -12.79 -20.47 -9.15
C VAL A 306 -13.66 -20.37 -10.40
N LYS A 307 -14.19 -21.50 -10.92
CA LYS A 307 -15.09 -21.51 -12.08
C LYS A 307 -16.40 -20.75 -11.84
N ASN A 308 -16.82 -20.62 -10.60
CA ASN A 308 -18.05 -19.95 -10.21
C ASN A 308 -17.86 -18.46 -9.88
N LEU A 309 -16.64 -17.90 -9.98
CA LEU A 309 -16.39 -16.48 -9.77
C LEU A 309 -17.01 -15.66 -10.89
N LYS A 310 -17.87 -14.71 -10.52
CA LYS A 310 -18.50 -13.82 -11.50
C LYS A 310 -17.51 -12.72 -11.91
N MET A 311 -17.16 -12.71 -13.19
CA MET A 311 -16.41 -11.64 -13.85
C MET A 311 -17.38 -10.78 -14.67
N GLY A 312 -17.20 -9.46 -14.67
CA GLY A 312 -18.06 -8.57 -15.47
C GLY A 312 -18.00 -7.10 -15.04
N ASP A 313 -19.07 -6.39 -15.32
CA ASP A 313 -19.23 -4.96 -15.01
C ASP A 313 -18.91 -4.68 -13.54
N PRO A 314 -17.92 -3.82 -13.23
CA PRO A 314 -17.55 -3.51 -11.86
C PRO A 314 -18.63 -2.76 -11.07
N HIS A 315 -19.63 -2.16 -11.74
CA HIS A 315 -20.77 -1.53 -11.08
C HIS A 315 -21.80 -2.52 -10.54
N ASP A 316 -21.84 -3.76 -11.06
CA ASP A 316 -22.74 -4.79 -10.56
C ASP A 316 -22.25 -5.29 -9.19
N PRO A 317 -23.06 -5.17 -8.11
CA PRO A 317 -22.67 -5.61 -6.78
C PRO A 317 -22.32 -7.10 -6.67
N MET A 318 -22.73 -7.91 -7.64
CA MET A 318 -22.43 -9.36 -7.68
C MET A 318 -21.12 -9.67 -8.41
N THR A 319 -20.48 -8.70 -9.04
CA THR A 319 -19.19 -8.88 -9.70
C THR A 319 -18.08 -9.00 -8.67
N ILE A 320 -17.30 -10.07 -8.77
CA ILE A 320 -16.12 -10.34 -7.93
C ILE A 320 -14.84 -9.91 -8.65
N VAL A 321 -14.78 -10.21 -9.96
CA VAL A 321 -13.59 -9.92 -10.79
C VAL A 321 -13.99 -8.87 -11.83
N GLY A 322 -13.51 -7.65 -11.65
CA GLY A 322 -13.61 -6.55 -12.60
C GLY A 322 -12.44 -6.56 -13.61
N PRO A 323 -12.25 -5.48 -14.37
CA PRO A 323 -11.13 -5.33 -15.29
C PRO A 323 -9.82 -5.11 -14.55
N LEU A 324 -8.69 -5.49 -15.14
CA LEU A 324 -7.37 -5.01 -14.75
C LEU A 324 -7.22 -3.53 -15.11
N ILE A 325 -6.25 -2.86 -14.51
CA ILE A 325 -6.03 -1.42 -14.73
C ILE A 325 -5.72 -1.08 -16.20
N ASN A 326 -5.07 -2.00 -16.92
CA ASN A 326 -4.80 -1.84 -18.34
C ASN A 326 -4.50 -3.20 -19.02
N ALA A 327 -4.54 -3.23 -20.35
CA ALA A 327 -4.32 -4.44 -21.15
C ALA A 327 -2.87 -4.96 -21.11
N ASN A 328 -1.87 -4.12 -20.85
CA ASN A 328 -0.48 -4.56 -20.79
C ASN A 328 -0.25 -5.58 -19.67
N GLN A 329 -1.02 -5.46 -18.58
CA GLN A 329 -0.96 -6.43 -17.49
C GLN A 329 -1.49 -7.80 -17.92
N CYS A 330 -2.46 -7.86 -18.83
CA CYS A 330 -2.96 -9.12 -19.37
C CYS A 330 -1.88 -9.86 -20.17
N GLU A 331 -1.15 -9.14 -21.02
CA GLU A 331 -0.05 -9.71 -21.82
C GLU A 331 1.05 -10.30 -20.92
N PHE A 332 1.39 -9.60 -19.85
CA PHE A 332 2.38 -10.07 -18.89
C PHE A 332 1.94 -11.38 -18.18
N ILE A 333 0.66 -11.51 -17.82
CA ILE A 333 0.12 -12.74 -17.23
C ILE A 333 0.15 -13.89 -18.25
N ASP A 334 -0.19 -13.62 -19.52
CA ASP A 334 -0.13 -14.61 -20.61
C ASP A 334 1.28 -15.19 -20.78
N GLU A 335 2.31 -14.35 -20.70
CA GLU A 335 3.71 -14.79 -20.77
C GLU A 335 4.07 -15.71 -19.59
N GLN A 336 3.64 -15.37 -18.37
CA GLN A 336 3.87 -16.22 -17.19
C GLN A 336 3.18 -17.58 -17.32
N ILE A 337 1.93 -17.63 -17.82
CA ILE A 337 1.20 -18.88 -18.03
C ILE A 337 1.90 -19.74 -19.09
N LYS A 338 2.32 -19.12 -20.20
CA LYS A 338 3.03 -19.79 -21.28
C LYS A 338 4.33 -20.44 -20.82
N ASP A 339 5.12 -19.71 -20.02
CA ASP A 339 6.31 -20.22 -19.39
C ASP A 339 5.98 -21.42 -18.49
N ALA A 340 5.03 -21.27 -17.59
CA ALA A 340 4.65 -22.33 -16.63
C ALA A 340 4.16 -23.60 -17.32
N VAL A 341 3.25 -23.49 -18.28
CA VAL A 341 2.71 -24.62 -19.03
C VAL A 341 3.80 -25.31 -19.85
N SER A 342 4.70 -24.55 -20.47
CA SER A 342 5.83 -25.12 -21.22
C SER A 342 6.80 -25.94 -20.36
N LYS A 343 6.83 -25.65 -19.05
CA LYS A 343 7.66 -26.32 -18.04
C LYS A 343 6.91 -27.39 -17.25
N GLY A 344 5.66 -27.70 -17.60
CA GLY A 344 4.91 -28.82 -17.06
C GLY A 344 3.80 -28.46 -16.08
N ALA A 345 3.53 -27.18 -15.79
CA ALA A 345 2.35 -26.79 -15.04
C ALA A 345 1.06 -27.11 -15.81
N THR A 346 0.00 -27.39 -15.09
CA THR A 346 -1.33 -27.63 -15.65
C THR A 346 -2.21 -26.41 -15.47
N LEU A 347 -2.68 -25.81 -16.54
CA LEU A 347 -3.72 -24.79 -16.51
C LEU A 347 -5.08 -25.46 -16.32
N LEU A 348 -5.69 -25.24 -15.15
CA LEU A 348 -6.97 -25.87 -14.79
C LEU A 348 -8.18 -25.08 -15.29
N THR A 349 -8.09 -23.75 -15.30
CA THR A 349 -9.13 -22.83 -15.77
C THR A 349 -8.55 -21.44 -16.05
N GLY A 350 -9.25 -20.62 -16.81
CA GLY A 350 -8.84 -19.27 -17.16
C GLY A 350 -7.77 -19.21 -18.25
N GLY A 351 -6.80 -18.30 -18.10
CA GLY A 351 -5.71 -18.10 -19.06
C GLY A 351 -6.16 -17.41 -20.36
N THR A 352 -7.23 -16.61 -20.30
CA THR A 352 -7.75 -15.86 -21.44
C THR A 352 -8.25 -14.49 -21.00
N HIS A 353 -8.23 -13.50 -21.87
CA HIS A 353 -8.75 -12.17 -21.59
C HIS A 353 -9.47 -11.55 -22.80
N GLU A 354 -10.36 -10.59 -22.52
CA GLU A 354 -10.99 -9.71 -23.51
C GLU A 354 -10.82 -8.27 -23.04
N GLY A 355 -10.04 -7.48 -23.78
CA GLY A 355 -9.61 -6.15 -23.31
C GLY A 355 -8.84 -6.26 -21.99
N ALA A 356 -9.29 -5.52 -20.98
CA ALA A 356 -8.71 -5.57 -19.64
C ALA A 356 -9.33 -6.65 -18.71
N PHE A 357 -10.37 -7.36 -19.16
CA PHE A 357 -11.01 -8.42 -18.38
C PHE A 357 -10.25 -9.73 -18.51
N TYR A 358 -9.54 -10.12 -17.47
CA TYR A 358 -8.80 -11.37 -17.40
C TYR A 358 -9.58 -12.42 -16.63
N ALA A 359 -9.76 -13.60 -17.23
CA ALA A 359 -10.52 -14.69 -16.62
C ALA A 359 -9.83 -15.22 -15.35
N PRO A 360 -10.59 -15.52 -14.26
CA PRO A 360 -10.03 -16.15 -13.06
C PRO A 360 -9.24 -17.41 -13.41
N THR A 361 -7.97 -17.42 -13.09
CA THR A 361 -6.99 -18.39 -13.59
C THR A 361 -6.39 -19.19 -12.44
N LEU A 362 -6.37 -20.51 -12.59
CA LEU A 362 -5.81 -21.46 -11.64
C LEU A 362 -4.83 -22.40 -12.34
N LEU A 363 -3.60 -22.42 -11.84
CA LEU A 363 -2.55 -23.37 -12.23
C LEU A 363 -2.32 -24.38 -11.12
N LYS A 364 -1.94 -25.60 -11.48
CA LYS A 364 -1.43 -26.62 -10.54
C LYS A 364 -0.08 -27.17 -11.03
N ASP A 365 0.58 -27.90 -10.16
CA ASP A 365 1.87 -28.52 -10.41
C ASP A 365 2.96 -27.48 -10.77
N VAL A 366 2.84 -26.27 -10.21
CA VAL A 366 3.84 -25.22 -10.38
C VAL A 366 5.08 -25.55 -9.54
N THR A 367 6.24 -25.41 -10.17
CA THR A 367 7.56 -25.72 -9.58
C THR A 367 8.49 -24.52 -9.60
N GLN A 368 9.60 -24.64 -8.86
CA GLN A 368 10.66 -23.62 -8.75
C GLN A 368 11.41 -23.35 -10.09
N GLU A 369 11.15 -24.10 -11.15
CA GLU A 369 11.72 -23.86 -12.49
C GLU A 369 10.91 -22.82 -13.29
N MET A 370 9.74 -22.43 -12.81
CA MET A 370 8.77 -21.59 -13.50
C MET A 370 8.84 -20.14 -13.01
N ASN A 371 8.78 -19.18 -13.93
CA ASN A 371 8.82 -17.77 -13.59
C ASN A 371 7.70 -17.37 -12.63
N ILE A 372 6.49 -17.89 -12.83
CA ILE A 372 5.33 -17.61 -12.00
C ILE A 372 5.51 -18.03 -10.53
N PHE A 373 6.47 -18.91 -10.20
CA PHE A 373 6.79 -19.24 -8.81
C PHE A 373 7.41 -18.05 -8.06
N TYR A 374 8.18 -17.21 -8.76
CA TYR A 374 8.97 -16.12 -8.17
C TYR A 374 8.44 -14.73 -8.48
N GLU A 375 7.85 -14.52 -9.65
CA GLU A 375 7.44 -13.21 -10.14
C GLU A 375 6.01 -12.87 -9.72
N GLU A 376 5.80 -11.64 -9.26
CA GLU A 376 4.48 -11.11 -8.95
C GLU A 376 3.63 -11.02 -10.22
N SER A 377 2.40 -11.56 -10.19
CA SER A 377 1.50 -11.55 -11.36
C SER A 377 0.57 -10.35 -11.40
N PHE A 378 0.14 -9.86 -10.24
CA PHE A 378 -0.73 -8.69 -10.06
C PHE A 378 -2.01 -8.75 -10.92
N GLY A 379 -2.68 -9.91 -10.87
CA GLY A 379 -3.90 -10.21 -11.62
C GLY A 379 -4.62 -11.43 -11.05
N PRO A 380 -5.77 -11.85 -11.62
CA PRO A 380 -6.64 -12.90 -11.08
C PRO A 380 -6.09 -14.30 -11.36
N ILE A 381 -4.88 -14.55 -10.89
CA ILE A 381 -4.15 -15.82 -11.09
C ILE A 381 -3.48 -16.28 -9.81
N THR A 382 -3.63 -17.58 -9.50
CA THR A 382 -2.90 -18.22 -8.41
C THR A 382 -2.42 -19.61 -8.81
N SER A 383 -1.42 -20.09 -8.06
CA SER A 383 -0.76 -21.38 -8.34
C SER A 383 -0.88 -22.29 -7.14
N ILE A 384 -1.25 -23.57 -7.37
CA ILE A 384 -1.23 -24.63 -6.35
C ILE A 384 0.08 -25.41 -6.49
N ILE A 385 0.81 -25.50 -5.38
CA ILE A 385 2.15 -26.09 -5.28
C ILE A 385 2.05 -27.25 -4.28
N LYS A 386 2.56 -28.42 -4.64
CA LYS A 386 2.57 -29.58 -3.77
C LYS A 386 3.77 -29.56 -2.83
N ALA A 387 3.56 -29.81 -1.54
CA ALA A 387 4.60 -30.00 -0.54
C ALA A 387 4.50 -31.39 0.09
N LYS A 388 5.62 -32.04 0.38
CA LYS A 388 5.66 -33.37 1.00
C LYS A 388 5.10 -33.37 2.42
N ASP A 389 5.46 -32.35 3.17
CA ASP A 389 5.12 -32.17 4.57
C ASP A 389 5.24 -30.69 4.96
N SER A 390 4.98 -30.37 6.21
CA SER A 390 5.00 -29.00 6.71
C SER A 390 6.38 -28.32 6.65
N GLU A 391 7.47 -29.07 6.77
CA GLU A 391 8.82 -28.51 6.66
C GLU A 391 9.17 -28.18 5.21
N ASP A 392 8.76 -29.04 4.27
CA ASP A 392 8.90 -28.74 2.84
C ASP A 392 8.00 -27.56 2.44
N ALA A 393 6.77 -27.49 2.97
CA ALA A 393 5.88 -26.34 2.76
C ALA A 393 6.52 -25.02 3.24
N LEU A 394 7.15 -25.04 4.42
CA LEU A 394 7.87 -23.87 4.95
C LEU A 394 9.09 -23.51 4.08
N ARG A 395 9.82 -24.50 3.61
CA ARG A 395 10.96 -24.30 2.69
C ARG A 395 10.50 -23.62 1.39
N LEU A 396 9.43 -24.15 0.76
CA LEU A 396 8.85 -23.58 -0.45
C LEU A 396 8.25 -22.18 -0.22
N CYS A 397 7.66 -21.95 0.95
CA CYS A 397 7.15 -20.65 1.37
C CYS A 397 8.27 -19.59 1.34
N ASN A 398 9.41 -19.88 1.96
CA ASN A 398 10.54 -18.96 2.13
C ASN A 398 11.41 -18.81 0.87
N ASP A 399 11.27 -19.72 -0.10
CA ASP A 399 12.02 -19.68 -1.34
C ASP A 399 11.44 -18.63 -2.30
N ASN A 400 11.65 -17.38 -1.94
CA ASN A 400 11.29 -16.23 -2.76
C ASN A 400 12.08 -14.99 -2.30
N SER A 401 12.30 -14.07 -3.23
CA SER A 401 12.96 -12.78 -2.94
C SER A 401 12.02 -11.75 -2.30
N TYR A 402 10.72 -12.00 -2.29
CA TYR A 402 9.70 -11.20 -1.61
C TYR A 402 9.42 -11.73 -0.21
N GLY A 403 8.75 -10.92 0.60
CA GLY A 403 8.35 -11.27 1.96
C GLY A 403 7.38 -10.25 2.54
N LEU A 404 6.23 -9.99 1.87
CA LEU A 404 5.24 -9.05 2.37
C LEU A 404 4.30 -9.71 3.36
N SER A 405 3.49 -10.65 2.88
CA SER A 405 2.49 -11.34 3.68
C SER A 405 2.53 -12.84 3.42
N SER A 406 2.10 -13.63 4.39
CA SER A 406 1.93 -15.08 4.26
C SER A 406 0.78 -15.57 5.14
N ALA A 407 0.21 -16.73 4.80
CA ALA A 407 -0.82 -17.39 5.58
C ALA A 407 -0.43 -18.83 5.92
N LEU A 408 -0.92 -19.31 7.05
CA LEU A 408 -0.76 -20.70 7.49
C LEU A 408 -2.11 -21.24 7.99
N ILE A 409 -2.64 -22.24 7.34
CA ILE A 409 -3.96 -22.81 7.61
C ILE A 409 -3.81 -24.20 8.18
N THR A 410 -4.19 -24.39 9.45
CA THR A 410 -4.04 -25.62 10.22
C THR A 410 -4.99 -25.62 11.42
N ASN A 411 -5.39 -26.79 11.89
CA ASN A 411 -6.11 -26.94 13.17
C ASN A 411 -5.15 -27.17 14.35
N ASP A 412 -3.85 -27.39 14.10
CA ASP A 412 -2.81 -27.53 15.14
C ASP A 412 -2.18 -26.15 15.47
N LEU A 413 -2.73 -25.49 16.48
CA LEU A 413 -2.22 -24.18 16.93
C LEU A 413 -0.76 -24.25 17.44
N SER A 414 -0.35 -25.35 18.08
CA SER A 414 1.03 -25.53 18.52
C SER A 414 2.00 -25.51 17.34
N LYS A 415 1.64 -26.22 16.29
CA LYS A 415 2.42 -26.26 15.03
C LYS A 415 2.44 -24.89 14.38
N ALA A 416 1.28 -24.22 14.31
CA ALA A 416 1.19 -22.85 13.77
C ALA A 416 2.12 -21.88 14.48
N LEU A 417 2.12 -21.86 15.82
CA LEU A 417 2.97 -20.98 16.63
C LEU A 417 4.47 -21.31 16.50
N SER A 418 4.83 -22.57 16.18
CA SER A 418 6.22 -22.94 15.93
C SER A 418 6.70 -22.59 14.52
N MET A 419 5.80 -22.59 13.52
CA MET A 419 6.12 -22.31 12.12
C MET A 419 6.11 -20.81 11.80
N ALA A 420 5.11 -20.07 12.31
CA ALA A 420 4.91 -18.66 11.95
C ALA A 420 6.17 -17.77 12.14
N PRO A 421 6.96 -17.87 13.23
CA PRO A 421 8.19 -17.09 13.38
C PRO A 421 9.30 -17.45 12.37
N ARG A 422 9.17 -18.60 11.70
CA ARG A 422 10.13 -19.09 10.70
C ARG A 422 9.73 -18.73 9.27
N MET A 423 8.53 -18.20 9.08
CA MET A 423 8.08 -17.69 7.79
C MET A 423 8.70 -16.31 7.53
N GLU A 424 9.41 -16.16 6.41
CA GLU A 424 10.19 -14.95 6.09
C GLU A 424 9.32 -13.87 5.42
N SER A 425 8.26 -13.48 6.11
CA SER A 425 7.33 -12.41 5.72
C SER A 425 7.20 -11.36 6.82
N GLY A 426 6.90 -10.13 6.45
CA GLY A 426 6.64 -9.08 7.42
C GLY A 426 5.33 -9.27 8.18
N MET A 427 4.37 -9.96 7.56
CA MET A 427 3.07 -10.31 8.15
C MET A 427 2.80 -11.81 7.97
N VAL A 428 2.28 -12.45 9.02
CA VAL A 428 1.90 -13.87 9.01
C VAL A 428 0.52 -14.02 9.61
N HIS A 429 -0.40 -14.64 8.86
CA HIS A 429 -1.80 -14.84 9.25
C HIS A 429 -2.09 -16.32 9.49
N ILE A 430 -2.47 -16.68 10.71
CA ILE A 430 -2.86 -18.06 11.04
C ILE A 430 -4.37 -18.18 10.88
N ASN A 431 -4.82 -19.12 10.05
CA ASN A 431 -6.22 -19.38 9.71
C ASN A 431 -6.97 -18.17 9.15
N ASP A 432 -6.24 -17.28 8.46
CA ASP A 432 -6.79 -16.12 7.80
C ASP A 432 -6.07 -15.87 6.46
N SER A 433 -6.60 -14.95 5.66
CA SER A 433 -6.07 -14.64 4.33
C SER A 433 -4.82 -13.77 4.37
N THR A 434 -3.95 -13.90 3.37
CA THR A 434 -2.76 -13.04 3.20
C THR A 434 -3.11 -11.56 3.01
N VAL A 435 -4.33 -11.23 2.56
CA VAL A 435 -4.78 -9.86 2.27
C VAL A 435 -5.38 -9.13 3.47
N MET A 436 -5.33 -9.75 4.65
CA MET A 436 -5.84 -9.13 5.87
C MET A 436 -4.91 -8.05 6.40
N GLY A 437 -5.47 -7.01 7.00
CA GLY A 437 -4.74 -5.90 7.59
C GLY A 437 -5.43 -5.33 8.82
N SER A 438 -4.67 -4.59 9.62
CA SER A 438 -5.17 -3.87 10.80
C SER A 438 -4.55 -2.48 10.84
N ARG A 439 -5.37 -1.47 11.14
CA ARG A 439 -4.93 -0.05 11.18
C ARG A 439 -4.04 0.28 12.39
N ARG A 440 -3.65 -0.71 13.16
CA ARG A 440 -2.79 -0.58 14.35
C ARG A 440 -1.67 -1.60 14.41
N ALA A 441 -1.62 -2.53 13.46
CA ALA A 441 -0.55 -3.52 13.35
C ALA A 441 0.57 -3.01 12.43
N PRO A 442 1.81 -3.49 12.60
CA PRO A 442 2.96 -3.04 11.78
C PRO A 442 2.85 -3.62 10.36
N PHE A 443 2.14 -2.93 9.49
CA PHE A 443 2.05 -3.29 8.08
C PHE A 443 3.39 -3.05 7.38
N GLY A 444 3.86 -4.02 6.60
CA GLY A 444 5.05 -3.89 5.77
C GLY A 444 5.81 -5.18 5.53
N GLY A 445 6.63 -5.17 4.49
CA GLY A 445 7.39 -6.31 4.03
C GLY A 445 8.83 -6.39 4.55
N VAL A 446 9.46 -7.54 4.29
CA VAL A 446 10.89 -7.78 4.39
C VAL A 446 11.45 -8.15 3.01
N LYS A 447 12.74 -8.37 2.87
CA LYS A 447 13.39 -8.69 1.59
C LYS A 447 13.07 -7.60 0.54
N LYS A 448 12.73 -8.01 -0.70
CA LYS A 448 12.38 -7.08 -1.79
C LYS A 448 10.95 -6.52 -1.72
N SER A 449 10.18 -6.89 -0.69
CA SER A 449 8.83 -6.33 -0.49
C SER A 449 8.83 -4.98 0.22
N GLY A 450 9.93 -4.56 0.81
CA GLY A 450 10.00 -3.20 1.34
C GLY A 450 10.88 -3.00 2.56
N THR A 451 10.80 -1.79 3.10
CA THR A 451 11.51 -1.34 4.31
C THR A 451 10.67 -0.32 5.04
N GLY A 452 10.71 -0.37 6.37
CA GLY A 452 9.83 0.40 7.24
C GLY A 452 8.56 -0.35 7.62
N ARG A 453 7.71 0.31 8.40
CA ARG A 453 6.38 -0.19 8.78
C ARG A 453 5.39 0.96 8.79
N GLU A 454 4.16 0.70 8.35
CA GLU A 454 3.08 1.68 8.42
C GLU A 454 1.91 1.16 9.27
N ASP A 455 0.90 1.97 9.41
CA ASP A 455 -0.29 1.89 10.27
C ASP A 455 -0.03 2.22 11.76
N GLY A 456 -0.97 2.98 12.33
CA GLY A 456 -0.98 3.37 13.74
C GLY A 456 0.33 4.01 14.22
N PRO A 457 0.84 3.58 15.38
CA PRO A 457 2.05 4.15 15.97
C PRO A 457 3.32 3.94 15.11
N PHE A 458 3.35 2.89 14.28
CA PHE A 458 4.48 2.60 13.40
C PHE A 458 4.63 3.67 12.30
N SER A 459 3.50 4.21 11.80
CA SER A 459 3.55 5.37 10.90
C SER A 459 4.14 6.60 11.59
N ILE A 460 3.85 6.82 12.88
CA ILE A 460 4.44 7.94 13.63
C ILE A 460 5.96 7.80 13.75
N ASP A 461 6.46 6.59 13.95
CA ASP A 461 7.90 6.30 13.93
C ASP A 461 8.53 6.69 12.59
N GLU A 462 7.84 6.38 11.51
CA GLU A 462 8.30 6.70 10.14
C GLU A 462 8.29 8.21 9.83
N PHE A 463 7.34 8.97 10.39
CA PHE A 463 7.15 10.40 10.10
C PHE A 463 7.74 11.36 11.13
N THR A 464 8.50 10.84 12.10
CA THR A 464 9.16 11.64 13.14
C THR A 464 10.65 11.33 13.26
N GLU A 465 11.37 12.23 13.95
CA GLU A 465 12.76 12.04 14.34
C GLU A 465 12.87 12.12 15.85
N LEU A 466 13.73 11.29 16.45
CA LEU A 466 14.02 11.36 17.86
C LEU A 466 15.07 12.45 18.13
N LYS A 467 14.81 13.29 19.14
CA LYS A 467 15.79 14.24 19.65
C LYS A 467 16.03 13.98 21.13
N TRP A 468 17.26 13.68 21.46
CA TRP A 468 17.71 13.58 22.84
C TRP A 468 18.10 14.95 23.40
N ILE A 469 17.64 15.27 24.62
CA ILE A 469 17.86 16.53 25.32
C ILE A 469 18.33 16.21 26.74
N THR A 470 19.39 16.89 27.16
CA THR A 470 19.91 16.81 28.55
C THR A 470 19.80 18.17 29.20
N ILE A 471 19.43 18.19 30.47
CA ILE A 471 19.40 19.38 31.32
C ILE A 471 20.28 19.08 32.52
N ARG A 472 21.39 19.80 32.61
CA ARG A 472 22.27 19.76 33.78
C ARG A 472 21.82 20.80 34.77
N TYR A 473 21.56 20.36 36.01
CA TYR A 473 21.15 21.22 37.12
C TYR A 473 22.15 21.24 38.27
N GLU A 474 23.27 20.51 38.17
CA GLU A 474 24.43 20.58 39.05
C GLU A 474 25.71 20.90 38.26
N ASP A 475 26.63 21.64 38.87
CA ASP A 475 27.89 22.00 38.23
C ASP A 475 28.75 20.76 37.96
N LYS A 476 29.23 20.62 36.75
CA LYS A 476 30.20 19.57 36.39
C LYS A 476 31.60 20.16 36.26
N GLN A 477 32.53 19.55 36.97
CA GLN A 477 33.94 19.82 36.73
C GLN A 477 34.39 19.07 35.50
N PHE A 478 34.83 19.81 34.49
CA PHE A 478 35.48 19.23 33.33
C PHE A 478 36.99 19.03 33.61
N PRO A 479 37.62 17.96 33.10
CA PRO A 479 39.05 17.82 33.18
C PRO A 479 39.73 19.02 32.53
N PRO A 480 40.86 19.51 33.08
CA PRO A 480 41.63 20.58 32.44
C PRO A 480 42.03 20.17 31.04
N MET A 481 41.75 21.00 30.03
CA MET A 481 42.13 20.79 28.63
C MET A 481 43.57 21.30 28.40
#